data_deb3959debb98de2277b58a8441019cd
#
_entry.id   deb3959debb98de2277b58a8441019cd
#
_cell.length_a   1.000
_cell.length_b   1.000
_cell.length_c   1.000
_cell.angle_alpha   90.00
_cell.angle_beta   90.00
_cell.angle_gamma   90.00
#
_symmetry.space_group_name_H-M   'P 1'
#
loop_
_entity.id
_entity.type
_entity.pdbx_description
1 polymer ?
#
loop_
_entity_poly.entity_id
_entity_poly.type
_entity_poly.pdbx_seq_one_letter_code
_entity_poly.pdbx_strand_id
1 'polypeptide(L)'
;MYKKYFDLVCQKIQTIKNDEGEQIQRAAHLVADTIMQGKLVYTFGSGHSQLLAMEVHGRAGGLYPVIEINDPLRGKAEKIEGIGHVLMEGSRIGKGDLLFNISNSGRNPEGIEIAIDAKAAGATVIVVTSLEHSKSIKSRHSGGKNLYEYGDLVLDTQVPAGDSAMAYEGSPIKAGALSTVLGSAIMNAVMVQAVQYMLDAGYEPPVLMSANVDNSEQHNNTIVERYKNIGYMLDL
;
A
#
# COMPACT_ATOMS: atom_id res chain seq x y z
N MET A 1 -17.89 23.41 8.01
CA MET A 1 -17.65 22.10 7.37
C MET A 1 -16.23 21.58 7.61
N TYR A 2 -15.16 22.39 7.41
CA TYR A 2 -13.79 21.89 7.57
C TYR A 2 -13.49 21.28 8.96
N LYS A 3 -13.97 21.91 10.06
CA LYS A 3 -13.82 21.32 11.41
C LYS A 3 -14.46 19.94 11.51
N LYS A 4 -15.68 19.78 10.99
CA LYS A 4 -16.37 18.47 10.95
C LYS A 4 -15.59 17.43 10.15
N TYR A 5 -14.89 17.84 9.07
CA TYR A 5 -14.03 16.92 8.32
C TYR A 5 -12.82 16.47 9.16
N PHE A 6 -12.14 17.39 9.85
CA PHE A 6 -11.05 17.03 10.76
C PHE A 6 -11.52 16.11 11.89
N ASP A 7 -12.66 16.45 12.51
CA ASP A 7 -13.23 15.61 13.58
C ASP A 7 -13.51 14.19 13.08
N LEU A 8 -14.08 14.05 11.87
CA LEU A 8 -14.35 12.76 11.25
C LEU A 8 -13.05 12.00 10.94
N VAL A 9 -12.04 12.65 10.38
CA VAL A 9 -10.73 12.02 10.11
C VAL A 9 -10.09 11.52 11.40
N CYS A 10 -10.05 12.33 12.45
CA CYS A 10 -9.51 11.94 13.76
C CYS A 10 -10.28 10.75 14.35
N GLN A 11 -11.60 10.78 14.28
CA GLN A 11 -12.44 9.67 14.72
C GLN A 11 -12.13 8.38 13.96
N LYS A 12 -12.03 8.43 12.63
CA LYS A 12 -11.73 7.27 11.79
C LYS A 12 -10.34 6.72 12.07
N ILE A 13 -9.32 7.58 12.23
CA ILE A 13 -7.97 7.15 12.61
C ILE A 13 -7.99 6.44 13.96
N GLN A 14 -8.75 6.96 14.94
CA GLN A 14 -8.86 6.31 16.26
C GLN A 14 -9.57 4.95 16.17
N THR A 15 -10.59 4.83 15.31
CA THR A 15 -11.30 3.57 15.07
C THR A 15 -10.35 2.55 14.42
N ILE A 16 -9.64 2.92 13.37
CA ILE A 16 -8.65 2.06 12.69
C ILE A 16 -7.56 1.60 13.67
N LYS A 17 -7.03 2.52 14.48
CA LYS A 17 -6.03 2.18 15.50
C LYS A 17 -6.50 1.08 16.45
N ASN A 18 -7.78 1.09 16.83
CA ASN A 18 -8.34 0.11 17.78
C ASN A 18 -8.72 -1.20 17.07
N ASP A 19 -9.34 -1.12 15.91
CA ASP A 19 -9.95 -2.27 15.24
C ASP A 19 -8.93 -3.04 14.37
N GLU A 20 -7.99 -2.32 13.73
CA GLU A 20 -6.99 -2.90 12.80
C GLU A 20 -5.61 -3.12 13.45
N GLY A 21 -5.48 -2.89 14.76
CA GLY A 21 -4.19 -2.96 15.44
C GLY A 21 -3.47 -4.30 15.28
N GLU A 22 -4.19 -5.41 15.37
CA GLU A 22 -3.63 -6.76 15.15
C GLU A 22 -3.18 -6.95 13.70
N GLN A 23 -3.99 -6.52 12.73
CA GLN A 23 -3.68 -6.68 11.32
C GLN A 23 -2.48 -5.79 10.92
N ILE A 24 -2.39 -4.57 11.46
CA ILE A 24 -1.25 -3.67 11.28
C ILE A 24 0.03 -4.31 11.83
N GLN A 25 -0.01 -4.91 13.02
CA GLN A 25 1.15 -5.61 13.59
C GLN A 25 1.57 -6.81 12.74
N ARG A 26 0.62 -7.62 12.26
CA ARG A 26 0.90 -8.75 11.37
C ARG A 26 1.52 -8.28 10.04
N ALA A 27 0.99 -7.21 9.44
CA ALA A 27 1.56 -6.62 8.23
C ALA A 27 2.98 -6.11 8.47
N ALA A 28 3.23 -5.46 9.62
CA ALA A 28 4.54 -4.96 10.00
C ALA A 28 5.56 -6.08 10.22
N HIS A 29 5.16 -7.22 10.82
CA HIS A 29 6.02 -8.40 10.90
C HIS A 29 6.39 -8.94 9.52
N LEU A 30 5.41 -9.05 8.60
CA LEU A 30 5.67 -9.49 7.23
C LEU A 30 6.65 -8.56 6.50
N VAL A 31 6.52 -7.23 6.66
CA VAL A 31 7.47 -6.25 6.12
C VAL A 31 8.87 -6.45 6.70
N ALA A 32 8.98 -6.53 8.03
CA ALA A 32 10.26 -6.69 8.71
C ALA A 32 10.96 -7.99 8.28
N ASP A 33 10.25 -9.10 8.30
CA ASP A 33 10.78 -10.42 7.90
C ASP A 33 11.22 -10.43 6.44
N THR A 34 10.42 -9.84 5.53
CA THR A 34 10.76 -9.71 4.11
C THR A 34 12.08 -8.96 3.94
N ILE A 35 12.24 -7.81 4.58
CA ILE A 35 13.45 -6.98 4.47
C ILE A 35 14.66 -7.66 5.11
N MET A 36 14.51 -8.26 6.30
CA MET A 36 15.59 -8.96 6.98
C MET A 36 16.09 -10.20 6.21
N GLN A 37 15.22 -10.80 5.40
CA GLN A 37 15.58 -11.90 4.49
C GLN A 37 16.20 -11.42 3.16
N GLY A 38 16.45 -10.12 3.00
CA GLY A 38 17.01 -9.53 1.78
C GLY A 38 16.03 -9.54 0.60
N LYS A 39 14.73 -9.54 0.89
CA LYS A 39 13.65 -9.51 -0.08
C LYS A 39 13.06 -8.11 -0.21
N LEU A 40 12.19 -7.91 -1.19
CA LEU A 40 11.63 -6.62 -1.54
C LEU A 40 10.15 -6.54 -1.15
N VAL A 41 9.73 -5.34 -0.79
CA VAL A 41 8.32 -4.99 -0.59
C VAL A 41 7.86 -4.23 -1.83
N TYR A 42 6.86 -4.73 -2.50
CA TYR A 42 6.24 -4.08 -3.63
C TYR A 42 4.94 -3.39 -3.21
N THR A 43 4.62 -2.30 -3.88
CA THR A 43 3.35 -1.59 -3.68
C THR A 43 2.68 -1.38 -5.03
N PHE A 44 1.39 -1.54 -5.10
CA PHE A 44 0.59 -1.26 -6.29
C PHE A 44 -0.71 -0.58 -5.91
N GLY A 45 -1.13 0.35 -6.74
CA GLY A 45 -2.46 0.96 -6.71
C GLY A 45 -2.78 1.61 -8.03
N SER A 46 -4.04 1.54 -8.46
CA SER A 46 -4.51 2.14 -9.70
C SER A 46 -5.24 3.46 -9.44
N GLY A 47 -5.14 4.42 -10.34
CA GLY A 47 -5.78 5.74 -10.21
C GLY A 47 -5.34 6.47 -8.93
N HIS A 48 -6.29 6.92 -8.09
CA HIS A 48 -5.96 7.59 -6.82
C HIS A 48 -5.30 6.65 -5.79
N SER A 49 -5.50 5.34 -5.86
CA SER A 49 -4.81 4.39 -5.00
C SER A 49 -3.30 4.33 -5.26
N GLN A 50 -2.83 4.76 -6.45
CA GLN A 50 -1.41 4.88 -6.76
C GLN A 50 -0.70 5.87 -5.84
N LEU A 51 -1.39 6.92 -5.38
CA LEU A 51 -0.82 7.87 -4.42
C LEU A 51 -0.38 7.18 -3.12
N LEU A 52 -1.09 6.15 -2.69
CA LEU A 52 -0.73 5.36 -1.50
C LEU A 52 0.45 4.43 -1.76
N ALA A 53 0.54 3.86 -2.97
CA ALA A 53 1.68 3.05 -3.39
C ALA A 53 2.95 3.90 -3.42
N MET A 54 2.88 5.12 -3.96
CA MET A 54 3.97 6.09 -4.00
C MET A 54 4.31 6.65 -2.62
N GLU A 55 3.34 6.76 -1.69
CA GLU A 55 3.55 7.37 -0.36
C GLU A 55 4.64 6.67 0.43
N VAL A 56 4.82 5.38 0.28
CA VAL A 56 5.81 4.59 1.02
C VAL A 56 7.04 4.22 0.19
N HIS A 57 7.08 4.60 -1.09
CA HIS A 57 8.18 4.36 -2.02
C HIS A 57 9.17 5.54 -2.03
N GLY A 58 10.46 5.27 -1.89
CA GLY A 58 11.55 6.21 -2.14
C GLY A 58 11.48 7.55 -1.41
N ARG A 59 10.99 7.60 -0.18
CA ARG A 59 10.81 8.84 0.57
C ARG A 59 11.67 8.91 1.82
N ALA A 60 11.96 10.12 2.26
CA ALA A 60 12.54 10.37 3.59
C ALA A 60 11.67 9.79 4.71
N GLY A 61 12.29 9.09 5.65
CA GLY A 61 11.61 8.37 6.73
C GLY A 61 10.97 7.05 6.30
N GLY A 62 11.06 6.69 5.02
CA GLY A 62 10.59 5.43 4.47
C GLY A 62 11.68 4.37 4.39
N LEU A 63 11.27 3.12 4.20
CA LEU A 63 12.17 1.98 4.01
C LEU A 63 12.63 1.92 2.55
N TYR A 64 13.96 1.80 2.31
CA TYR A 64 14.54 1.78 0.98
C TYR A 64 14.05 0.62 0.09
N PRO A 65 13.95 -0.64 0.55
CA PRO A 65 13.54 -1.77 -0.30
C PRO A 65 12.02 -1.85 -0.51
N VAL A 66 11.36 -0.70 -0.64
CA VAL A 66 9.93 -0.59 -0.99
C VAL A 66 9.82 -0.03 -2.41
N ILE A 67 9.18 -0.78 -3.33
CA ILE A 67 9.17 -0.50 -4.76
C ILE A 67 7.74 -0.41 -5.28
N GLU A 68 7.42 0.67 -6.00
CA GLU A 68 6.15 0.80 -6.69
C GLU A 68 6.13 -0.02 -7.98
N ILE A 69 5.06 -0.81 -8.18
CA ILE A 69 4.67 -1.30 -9.50
C ILE A 69 3.87 -0.17 -10.14
N ASN A 70 4.50 0.55 -11.06
CA ASN A 70 3.93 1.75 -11.66
C ASN A 70 2.83 1.41 -12.67
N ASP A 71 1.66 2.06 -12.54
CA ASP A 71 0.64 2.11 -13.59
C ASP A 71 0.81 3.38 -14.43
N PRO A 72 1.44 3.29 -15.63
CA PRO A 72 1.68 4.47 -16.48
C PRO A 72 0.39 5.07 -17.04
N LEU A 73 -0.71 4.31 -17.02
CA LEU A 73 -2.02 4.75 -17.51
C LEU A 73 -2.87 5.41 -16.42
N ARG A 74 -2.40 5.40 -15.16
CA ARG A 74 -3.04 6.07 -14.02
C ARG A 74 -4.52 5.70 -13.87
N GLY A 75 -4.82 4.40 -13.91
CA GLY A 75 -6.17 3.86 -13.75
C GLY A 75 -7.07 3.95 -14.98
N LYS A 76 -6.60 4.50 -16.11
CA LYS A 76 -7.45 4.61 -17.32
C LYS A 76 -7.81 3.24 -17.91
N ALA A 77 -6.97 2.23 -17.70
CA ALA A 77 -7.17 0.87 -18.17
C ALA A 77 -7.63 -0.10 -17.06
N GLU A 78 -7.83 0.33 -15.84
CA GLU A 78 -8.07 -0.54 -14.66
C GLU A 78 -9.25 -1.52 -14.80
N LYS A 79 -10.19 -1.25 -15.73
CA LYS A 79 -11.38 -2.05 -16.01
C LYS A 79 -11.18 -3.08 -17.13
N ILE A 80 -10.02 -3.09 -17.77
CA ILE A 80 -9.69 -3.97 -18.88
C ILE A 80 -8.99 -5.20 -18.33
N GLU A 81 -9.53 -6.38 -18.60
CA GLU A 81 -8.86 -7.66 -18.27
C GLU A 81 -7.59 -7.83 -19.12
N GLY A 82 -6.55 -8.39 -18.52
CA GLY A 82 -5.24 -8.60 -19.12
C GLY A 82 -4.24 -7.48 -18.81
N ILE A 83 -4.69 -6.30 -18.40
CA ILE A 83 -3.77 -5.16 -18.16
C ILE A 83 -2.87 -5.39 -16.94
N GLY A 84 -3.41 -6.01 -15.88
CA GLY A 84 -2.61 -6.35 -14.69
C GLY A 84 -1.50 -7.34 -15.02
N HIS A 85 -1.76 -8.34 -15.85
CA HIS A 85 -0.74 -9.28 -16.34
C HIS A 85 0.36 -8.57 -17.12
N VAL A 86 0.00 -7.62 -18.00
CA VAL A 86 0.98 -6.85 -18.78
C VAL A 86 1.87 -5.99 -17.87
N LEU A 87 1.30 -5.37 -16.83
CA LEU A 87 2.09 -4.60 -15.85
C LEU A 87 3.05 -5.51 -15.06
N MET A 88 2.62 -6.73 -14.77
CA MET A 88 3.44 -7.71 -14.04
C MET A 88 4.61 -8.27 -14.87
N GLU A 89 4.53 -8.28 -16.21
CA GLU A 89 5.65 -8.67 -17.08
C GLU A 89 6.92 -7.82 -16.85
N GLY A 90 6.75 -6.54 -16.49
CA GLY A 90 7.85 -5.63 -16.14
C GLY A 90 8.33 -5.76 -14.68
N SER A 91 7.60 -6.48 -13.84
CA SER A 91 7.91 -6.65 -12.42
C SER A 91 8.91 -7.79 -12.21
N ARG A 92 9.77 -7.64 -11.19
CA ARG A 92 10.69 -8.71 -10.74
C ARG A 92 10.20 -9.39 -9.47
N ILE A 93 8.94 -9.17 -9.08
CA ILE A 93 8.37 -9.78 -7.88
C ILE A 93 8.48 -11.31 -7.95
N GLY A 94 8.89 -11.92 -6.86
CA GLY A 94 9.13 -13.35 -6.81
C GLY A 94 8.95 -13.95 -5.42
N LYS A 95 9.41 -15.18 -5.27
CA LYS A 95 9.27 -15.95 -4.03
C LYS A 95 9.91 -15.24 -2.84
N GLY A 96 9.09 -15.03 -1.81
CA GLY A 96 9.48 -14.41 -0.55
C GLY A 96 9.38 -12.88 -0.54
N ASP A 97 9.04 -12.27 -1.67
CA ASP A 97 8.70 -10.85 -1.70
C ASP A 97 7.30 -10.60 -1.13
N LEU A 98 7.01 -9.35 -0.82
CA LEU A 98 5.73 -8.88 -0.28
C LEU A 98 5.09 -7.87 -1.23
N LEU A 99 3.79 -7.97 -1.46
CA LEU A 99 3.02 -6.99 -2.24
C LEU A 99 1.95 -6.35 -1.36
N PHE A 100 1.96 -5.02 -1.25
CA PHE A 100 0.77 -4.26 -0.87
C PHE A 100 -0.03 -3.91 -2.11
N ASN A 101 -1.21 -4.48 -2.26
CA ASN A 101 -2.11 -4.20 -3.38
C ASN A 101 -3.29 -3.36 -2.87
N ILE A 102 -3.35 -2.12 -3.35
CA ILE A 102 -4.19 -1.06 -2.78
C ILE A 102 -5.35 -0.74 -3.72
N SER A 103 -6.57 -0.97 -3.27
CA SER A 103 -7.76 -0.61 -4.03
C SER A 103 -8.98 -0.46 -3.10
N ASN A 104 -9.51 0.75 -2.99
CA ASN A 104 -10.63 1.01 -2.07
C ASN A 104 -11.88 0.17 -2.38
N SER A 105 -12.20 -0.06 -3.65
CA SER A 105 -13.32 -0.92 -4.06
C SER A 105 -12.93 -2.39 -4.26
N GLY A 106 -11.68 -2.65 -4.61
CA GLY A 106 -11.16 -3.99 -4.87
C GLY A 106 -11.82 -4.76 -6.01
N ARG A 107 -12.56 -4.09 -6.91
CA ARG A 107 -13.40 -4.76 -7.91
C ARG A 107 -12.85 -4.81 -9.34
N ASN A 108 -11.83 -4.00 -9.65
CA ASN A 108 -11.33 -3.86 -11.01
C ASN A 108 -10.29 -4.93 -11.37
N PRO A 109 -10.29 -5.42 -12.63
CA PRO A 109 -9.41 -6.49 -13.10
C PRO A 109 -7.93 -6.23 -12.83
N GLU A 110 -7.42 -5.05 -13.10
CA GLU A 110 -6.01 -4.70 -13.01
C GLU A 110 -5.39 -5.11 -11.66
N GLY A 111 -5.94 -4.64 -10.53
CA GLY A 111 -5.43 -5.00 -9.21
C GLY A 111 -5.61 -6.49 -8.87
N ILE A 112 -6.70 -7.10 -9.36
CA ILE A 112 -6.99 -8.52 -9.14
C ILE A 112 -5.94 -9.39 -9.86
N GLU A 113 -5.63 -9.10 -11.12
CA GLU A 113 -4.64 -9.82 -11.93
C GLU A 113 -3.23 -9.68 -11.34
N ILE A 114 -2.86 -8.49 -10.88
CA ILE A 114 -1.59 -8.27 -10.18
C ILE A 114 -1.48 -9.13 -8.91
N ALA A 115 -2.57 -9.26 -8.14
CA ALA A 115 -2.57 -10.15 -6.97
C ALA A 115 -2.43 -11.63 -7.36
N ILE A 116 -3.10 -12.05 -8.45
CA ILE A 116 -3.00 -13.42 -8.97
C ILE A 116 -1.56 -13.73 -9.37
N ASP A 117 -0.93 -12.86 -10.16
CA ASP A 117 0.44 -13.07 -10.66
C ASP A 117 1.48 -13.02 -9.54
N ALA A 118 1.33 -12.09 -8.60
CA ALA A 118 2.22 -12.02 -7.44
C ALA A 118 2.16 -13.32 -6.61
N LYS A 119 0.97 -13.86 -6.36
CA LYS A 119 0.84 -15.15 -5.66
C LYS A 119 1.40 -16.31 -6.47
N ALA A 120 1.19 -16.33 -7.78
CA ALA A 120 1.77 -17.34 -8.67
C ALA A 120 3.31 -17.29 -8.66
N ALA A 121 3.90 -16.10 -8.53
CA ALA A 121 5.34 -15.90 -8.37
C ALA A 121 5.87 -16.28 -6.96
N GLY A 122 4.99 -16.55 -6.00
CA GLY A 122 5.33 -16.96 -4.63
C GLY A 122 5.52 -15.80 -3.65
N ALA A 123 5.02 -14.61 -3.99
CA ALA A 123 4.98 -13.47 -3.09
C ALA A 123 3.79 -13.57 -2.12
N THR A 124 3.93 -12.93 -0.96
CA THR A 124 2.84 -12.72 -0.01
C THR A 124 2.06 -11.46 -0.42
N VAL A 125 0.74 -11.50 -0.40
CA VAL A 125 -0.12 -10.38 -0.81
C VAL A 125 -0.88 -9.82 0.38
N ILE A 126 -0.66 -8.55 0.69
CA ILE A 126 -1.46 -7.75 1.63
C ILE A 126 -2.37 -6.84 0.82
N VAL A 127 -3.67 -6.94 1.06
CA VAL A 127 -4.66 -6.08 0.39
C VAL A 127 -5.04 -4.93 1.32
N VAL A 128 -4.97 -3.70 0.81
CA VAL A 128 -5.44 -2.49 1.50
C VAL A 128 -6.72 -2.02 0.81
N THR A 129 -7.86 -2.16 1.47
CA THR A 129 -9.18 -1.93 0.86
C THR A 129 -10.21 -1.48 1.89
N SER A 130 -11.33 -0.93 1.44
CA SER A 130 -12.52 -0.81 2.29
C SER A 130 -13.32 -2.11 2.22
N LEU A 131 -13.34 -2.90 3.28
CA LEU A 131 -14.07 -4.17 3.30
C LEU A 131 -15.58 -3.96 3.17
N GLU A 132 -16.14 -2.91 3.79
CA GLU A 132 -17.56 -2.55 3.64
C GLU A 132 -17.89 -2.32 2.17
N HIS A 133 -17.13 -1.46 1.49
CA HIS A 133 -17.36 -1.16 0.09
C HIS A 133 -17.10 -2.38 -0.80
N SER A 134 -15.95 -3.04 -0.64
CA SER A 134 -15.55 -4.16 -1.50
C SER A 134 -16.51 -5.35 -1.41
N LYS A 135 -17.03 -5.66 -0.21
CA LYS A 135 -18.04 -6.71 -0.03
C LYS A 135 -19.43 -6.35 -0.57
N SER A 136 -19.75 -5.06 -0.68
CA SER A 136 -21.06 -4.58 -1.14
C SER A 136 -21.24 -4.60 -2.66
N ILE A 137 -20.17 -4.84 -3.43
CA ILE A 137 -20.17 -4.73 -4.88
C ILE A 137 -19.62 -6.00 -5.55
N LYS A 138 -20.08 -6.25 -6.79
CA LYS A 138 -19.59 -7.38 -7.59
C LYS A 138 -18.26 -7.04 -8.26
N SER A 139 -17.39 -8.03 -8.37
CA SER A 139 -16.19 -7.97 -9.18
C SER A 139 -16.52 -7.61 -10.64
N ARG A 140 -15.57 -6.93 -11.28
CA ARG A 140 -15.57 -6.71 -12.74
C ARG A 140 -14.65 -7.70 -13.46
N HIS A 141 -13.87 -8.48 -12.73
CA HIS A 141 -13.04 -9.53 -13.29
C HIS A 141 -13.87 -10.78 -13.55
N SER A 142 -13.61 -11.46 -14.68
CA SER A 142 -14.34 -12.67 -15.11
C SER A 142 -14.31 -13.82 -14.10
N GLY A 143 -13.25 -13.88 -13.27
CA GLY A 143 -13.12 -14.84 -12.16
C GLY A 143 -14.12 -14.64 -11.02
N GLY A 144 -14.90 -13.55 -11.01
CA GLY A 144 -16.00 -13.28 -10.08
C GLY A 144 -15.61 -12.90 -8.65
N LYS A 145 -14.32 -12.96 -8.28
CA LYS A 145 -13.81 -12.61 -6.96
C LYS A 145 -13.32 -11.18 -6.91
N ASN A 146 -13.51 -10.51 -5.77
CA ASN A 146 -12.93 -9.20 -5.48
C ASN A 146 -11.50 -9.35 -4.92
N LEU A 147 -10.73 -8.28 -4.97
CA LEU A 147 -9.32 -8.25 -4.58
C LEU A 147 -9.05 -8.78 -3.17
N TYR A 148 -9.92 -8.44 -2.18
CA TYR A 148 -9.73 -8.89 -0.80
C TYR A 148 -9.71 -10.43 -0.64
N GLU A 149 -10.31 -11.17 -1.58
CA GLU A 149 -10.35 -12.64 -1.58
C GLU A 149 -9.03 -13.28 -2.05
N TYR A 150 -8.12 -12.49 -2.59
CA TYR A 150 -6.78 -12.92 -3.01
C TYR A 150 -5.69 -12.56 -1.99
N GLY A 151 -6.00 -11.71 -1.00
CA GLY A 151 -5.05 -11.33 0.04
C GLY A 151 -4.74 -12.46 1.03
N ASP A 152 -3.48 -12.59 1.42
CA ASP A 152 -3.05 -13.40 2.56
C ASP A 152 -3.31 -12.66 3.88
N LEU A 153 -3.36 -11.32 3.79
CA LEU A 153 -3.76 -10.40 4.84
C LEU A 153 -4.57 -9.26 4.24
N VAL A 154 -5.56 -8.75 4.96
CA VAL A 154 -6.34 -7.58 4.55
C VAL A 154 -6.25 -6.52 5.63
N LEU A 155 -5.96 -5.28 5.21
CA LEU A 155 -6.01 -4.07 6.03
C LEU A 155 -7.25 -3.28 5.61
N ASP A 156 -8.20 -3.15 6.52
CA ASP A 156 -9.46 -2.43 6.25
C ASP A 156 -9.28 -0.92 6.48
N THR A 157 -9.44 -0.14 5.44
CA THR A 157 -9.38 1.33 5.51
C THR A 157 -10.61 1.94 6.18
N GLN A 158 -11.70 1.18 6.33
CA GLN A 158 -12.98 1.62 6.88
C GLN A 158 -13.56 2.88 6.19
N VAL A 159 -13.16 3.10 4.94
CA VAL A 159 -13.64 4.20 4.10
C VAL A 159 -15.06 3.89 3.63
N PRO A 160 -16.02 4.83 3.71
CA PRO A 160 -17.37 4.58 3.24
C PRO A 160 -17.42 4.38 1.72
N ALA A 161 -18.44 3.66 1.26
CA ALA A 161 -18.66 3.43 -0.17
C ALA A 161 -18.75 4.78 -0.93
N GLY A 162 -18.00 4.88 -2.04
CA GLY A 162 -17.93 6.08 -2.87
C GLY A 162 -16.94 7.15 -2.37
N ASP A 163 -16.23 6.91 -1.28
CA ASP A 163 -15.13 7.76 -0.76
C ASP A 163 -15.49 9.23 -0.54
N SER A 164 -16.77 9.55 -0.31
CA SER A 164 -17.27 10.91 -0.06
C SER A 164 -17.99 10.96 1.27
N ALA A 165 -17.34 11.48 2.30
CA ALA A 165 -17.74 11.33 3.68
C ALA A 165 -18.62 12.47 4.22
N MET A 166 -18.57 13.67 3.59
CA MET A 166 -19.26 14.87 4.07
C MET A 166 -20.52 15.12 3.25
N ALA A 167 -21.68 15.09 3.90
CA ALA A 167 -22.96 15.50 3.33
C ALA A 167 -23.26 16.97 3.63
N TYR A 168 -24.02 17.61 2.76
CA TYR A 168 -24.44 18.99 2.88
C TYR A 168 -25.97 19.07 3.00
N GLU A 169 -26.45 19.78 4.01
CA GLU A 169 -27.88 19.95 4.24
C GLU A 169 -28.56 20.55 3.01
N GLY A 170 -29.69 19.98 2.60
CA GLY A 170 -30.44 20.42 1.43
C GLY A 170 -29.80 20.13 0.07
N SER A 171 -28.68 19.35 0.01
CA SER A 171 -28.00 19.03 -1.23
C SER A 171 -27.74 17.51 -1.36
N PRO A 172 -27.88 16.92 -2.56
CA PRO A 172 -27.50 15.53 -2.80
C PRO A 172 -25.96 15.35 -2.91
N ILE A 173 -25.20 16.45 -2.90
CA ILE A 173 -23.75 16.43 -3.08
C ILE A 173 -23.09 15.92 -1.81
N LYS A 174 -22.08 15.05 -2.00
CA LYS A 174 -21.13 14.66 -0.94
C LYS A 174 -19.71 14.99 -1.41
N ALA A 175 -18.84 15.35 -0.47
CA ALA A 175 -17.42 15.64 -0.73
C ALA A 175 -16.56 15.14 0.44
N GLY A 176 -15.23 15.34 0.36
CA GLY A 176 -14.31 14.96 1.43
C GLY A 176 -13.93 13.50 1.34
N ALA A 177 -12.98 13.18 0.44
CA ALA A 177 -12.38 11.87 0.33
C ALA A 177 -11.60 11.50 1.60
N LEU A 178 -11.67 10.24 2.01
CA LEU A 178 -10.98 9.69 3.19
C LEU A 178 -9.91 8.66 2.81
N SER A 179 -10.01 8.03 1.62
CA SER A 179 -9.17 6.88 1.26
C SER A 179 -7.68 7.19 1.34
N THR A 180 -7.25 8.33 0.82
CA THR A 180 -5.82 8.70 0.82
C THR A 180 -5.32 8.98 2.25
N VAL A 181 -6.04 9.76 3.03
CA VAL A 181 -5.59 10.12 4.39
C VAL A 181 -5.57 8.91 5.33
N LEU A 182 -6.60 8.06 5.29
CA LEU A 182 -6.66 6.86 6.15
C LEU A 182 -5.71 5.78 5.65
N GLY A 183 -5.63 5.55 4.35
CA GLY A 183 -4.69 4.61 3.75
C GLY A 183 -3.24 4.98 4.02
N SER A 184 -2.86 6.27 3.88
CA SER A 184 -1.52 6.75 4.22
C SER A 184 -1.21 6.54 5.71
N ALA A 185 -2.17 6.79 6.60
CA ALA A 185 -1.99 6.55 8.03
C ALA A 185 -1.72 5.07 8.32
N ILE A 186 -2.48 4.14 7.71
CA ILE A 186 -2.28 2.69 7.85
C ILE A 186 -0.91 2.28 7.31
N MET A 187 -0.58 2.66 6.08
CA MET A 187 0.68 2.27 5.45
C MET A 187 1.89 2.76 6.24
N ASN A 188 1.89 4.03 6.67
CA ASN A 188 2.97 4.57 7.50
C ASN A 188 3.02 3.90 8.89
N ALA A 189 1.88 3.58 9.51
CA ALA A 189 1.86 2.85 10.78
C ALA A 189 2.49 1.45 10.66
N VAL A 190 2.22 0.73 9.56
CA VAL A 190 2.87 -0.56 9.26
C VAL A 190 4.38 -0.38 9.12
N MET A 191 4.85 0.62 8.35
CA MET A 191 6.29 0.84 8.14
C MET A 191 7.00 1.22 9.44
N VAL A 192 6.42 2.11 10.25
CA VAL A 192 6.98 2.50 11.57
C VAL A 192 7.08 1.30 12.50
N GLN A 193 6.06 0.45 12.55
CA GLN A 193 6.07 -0.74 13.40
C GLN A 193 7.06 -1.80 12.88
N ALA A 194 7.22 -1.93 11.56
CA ALA A 194 8.22 -2.82 10.95
C ALA A 194 9.65 -2.39 11.31
N VAL A 195 9.94 -1.07 11.33
CA VAL A 195 11.22 -0.53 11.80
C VAL A 195 11.48 -0.95 13.24
N GLN A 196 10.47 -0.85 14.13
CA GLN A 196 10.62 -1.28 15.52
C GLN A 196 10.97 -2.78 15.61
N TYR A 197 10.27 -3.63 14.85
CA TYR A 197 10.55 -5.08 14.87
C TYR A 197 11.96 -5.42 14.35
N MET A 198 12.45 -4.72 13.33
CA MET A 198 13.83 -4.88 12.86
C MET A 198 14.84 -4.48 13.94
N LEU A 199 14.63 -3.37 14.63
CA LEU A 199 15.48 -2.92 15.74
C LEU A 199 15.48 -3.91 16.90
N ASP A 200 14.32 -4.41 17.28
CA ASP A 200 14.17 -5.42 18.35
C ASP A 200 14.90 -6.73 18.00
N ALA A 201 14.98 -7.06 16.70
CA ALA A 201 15.75 -8.19 16.17
C ALA A 201 17.26 -7.90 16.02
N GLY A 202 17.75 -6.70 16.37
CA GLY A 202 19.13 -6.29 16.21
C GLY A 202 19.53 -6.02 14.75
N TYR A 203 18.56 -5.85 13.86
CA TYR A 203 18.80 -5.53 12.46
C TYR A 203 18.74 -4.00 12.26
N GLU A 204 19.69 -3.45 11.51
CA GLU A 204 19.72 -2.02 11.16
C GLU A 204 18.70 -1.74 10.03
N PRO A 205 17.57 -1.03 10.32
CA PRO A 205 16.56 -0.79 9.31
C PRO A 205 17.08 0.15 8.22
N PRO A 206 16.81 -0.13 6.94
CA PRO A 206 17.24 0.71 5.81
C PRO A 206 16.31 1.92 5.62
N VAL A 207 16.28 2.82 6.60
CA VAL A 207 15.44 4.02 6.59
C VAL A 207 16.17 5.16 5.92
N LEU A 208 15.58 5.75 4.88
CA LEU A 208 16.13 6.89 4.16
C LEU A 208 16.04 8.18 4.99
N MET A 209 17.11 8.96 4.97
CA MET A 209 17.13 10.32 5.51
C MET A 209 16.72 11.34 4.45
N SER A 210 16.11 12.44 4.88
CA SER A 210 15.80 13.56 3.99
C SER A 210 17.09 14.18 3.44
N ALA A 211 17.15 14.44 2.13
CA ALA A 211 18.25 15.14 1.49
C ALA A 211 18.50 16.57 2.05
N ASN A 212 17.53 17.12 2.79
CA ASN A 212 17.64 18.42 3.45
C ASN A 212 18.29 18.35 4.86
N VAL A 213 18.78 17.18 5.27
CA VAL A 213 19.46 16.97 6.55
C VAL A 213 20.95 16.73 6.31
N ASP A 214 21.81 17.36 7.11
CA ASP A 214 23.26 17.20 7.02
C ASP A 214 23.67 15.71 7.16
N ASN A 215 24.66 15.28 6.39
CA ASN A 215 25.15 13.91 6.31
C ASN A 215 24.16 12.86 5.76
N SER A 216 23.00 13.26 5.25
CA SER A 216 22.00 12.36 4.66
C SER A 216 22.55 11.60 3.46
N GLU A 217 23.35 12.23 2.61
CA GLU A 217 23.95 11.61 1.44
C GLU A 217 24.84 10.40 1.81
N GLN A 218 25.73 10.58 2.79
CA GLN A 218 26.59 9.48 3.25
C GLN A 218 25.75 8.33 3.82
N HIS A 219 24.74 8.63 4.63
CA HIS A 219 23.83 7.62 5.20
C HIS A 219 23.07 6.88 4.11
N ASN A 220 22.42 7.60 3.19
CA ASN A 220 21.63 7.01 2.12
C ASN A 220 22.49 6.16 1.18
N ASN A 221 23.71 6.61 0.83
CA ASN A 221 24.64 5.86 0.01
C ASN A 221 25.01 4.51 0.65
N THR A 222 25.17 4.45 1.97
CA THR A 222 25.41 3.18 2.68
C THR A 222 24.25 2.21 2.51
N ILE A 223 23.00 2.71 2.52
CA ILE A 223 21.82 1.90 2.28
C ILE A 223 21.79 1.43 0.82
N VAL A 224 21.96 2.35 -0.14
CA VAL A 224 21.97 2.03 -1.59
C VAL A 224 22.99 0.93 -1.90
N GLU A 225 24.22 1.03 -1.35
CA GLU A 225 25.26 0.01 -1.52
C GLU A 225 24.85 -1.37 -1.00
N ARG A 226 24.11 -1.43 0.10
CA ARG A 226 23.57 -2.70 0.66
C ARG A 226 22.63 -3.41 -0.33
N TYR A 227 21.88 -2.65 -1.13
CA TYR A 227 20.85 -3.17 -2.05
C TYR A 227 21.25 -3.18 -3.53
N LYS A 228 22.46 -2.73 -3.90
CA LYS A 228 22.93 -2.64 -5.30
C LYS A 228 22.87 -3.96 -6.09
N ASN A 229 23.10 -5.09 -5.42
CA ASN A 229 23.10 -6.40 -6.05
C ASN A 229 21.70 -7.00 -6.26
N ILE A 230 20.67 -6.40 -5.71
CA ILE A 230 19.27 -6.82 -5.90
C ILE A 230 18.72 -6.28 -7.23
N GLY A 231 19.53 -5.45 -7.94
CA GLY A 231 19.22 -4.99 -9.30
C GLY A 231 18.14 -3.92 -9.37
N TYR A 232 17.87 -3.28 -8.25
CA TYR A 232 17.00 -2.11 -8.17
C TYR A 232 17.83 -0.90 -7.73
N MET A 233 18.05 0.04 -8.64
CA MET A 233 18.41 1.40 -8.25
C MET A 233 17.12 2.19 -8.22
N LEU A 234 16.73 2.66 -7.04
CA LEU A 234 15.81 3.78 -6.95
C LEU A 234 16.57 4.99 -7.51
N ASP A 235 16.02 5.64 -8.52
CA ASP A 235 16.42 7.00 -8.88
C ASP A 235 16.00 7.91 -7.72
N LEU A 236 16.93 8.18 -6.79
CA LEU A 236 16.72 9.06 -5.64
C LEU A 236 16.92 10.52 -6.03
#